data_cde0eb3dc59216ed6481395a793235c1
#
_entry.id   cde0eb3dc59216ed6481395a793235c1
#
_cell.length_a   1.000
_cell.length_b   1.000
_cell.length_c   1.000
_cell.angle_alpha   90.00
_cell.angle_beta   90.00
_cell.angle_gamma   90.00
#
_symmetry.space_group_name_H-M   'P 1'
#
loop_
_entity.id
_entity.type
_entity.pdbx_description
1 polymer ?
#
loop_
_entity_poly.entity_id
_entity_poly.type
_entity_poly.pdbx_seq_one_letter_code
_entity_poly.pdbx_strand_id
1 'polypeptide(L)'
;MPGGRSLLLAGVVVALAATTGAAWLHEVRTPPVVQPAAQTVDVRAAIPELPALTGEEERFATDLWAVHREATRSAVAMSFAGIAYQTENRDAHALAQKIEPLAKFFHDAEIQVRAMSAPPSLARMHGQYVEAMALYTNAADEMLKFTEDADLRRLDEAHRMDVRASQDMLRVGEVLWPGQYKPH
;
A
#
# COMPACT_ATOMS: atom_id res chain seq x y z
N MET A 1 6.36 7.08 -49.86
CA MET A 1 5.17 6.21 -49.71
C MET A 1 4.98 5.96 -48.22
N PRO A 2 3.87 6.37 -47.61
CA PRO A 2 3.64 6.29 -46.18
C PRO A 2 2.96 4.97 -45.82
N GLY A 3 3.46 4.29 -44.81
CA GLY A 3 2.83 3.13 -44.18
C GLY A 3 2.45 3.43 -42.74
N GLY A 4 1.24 3.98 -42.55
CA GLY A 4 0.66 4.17 -41.24
C GLY A 4 0.27 2.85 -40.60
N ARG A 5 0.70 2.65 -39.35
CA ARG A 5 0.13 1.61 -38.47
C ARG A 5 -0.63 2.29 -37.36
N SER A 6 -1.95 2.28 -37.50
CA SER A 6 -2.91 2.70 -36.48
C SER A 6 -2.86 1.73 -35.29
N LEU A 7 -2.48 2.22 -34.12
CA LEU A 7 -2.68 1.52 -32.85
C LEU A 7 -4.11 1.76 -32.38
N LEU A 8 -4.89 0.69 -32.35
CA LEU A 8 -6.25 0.64 -31.80
C LEU A 8 -6.17 0.74 -30.25
N LEU A 9 -6.60 1.89 -29.75
CA LEU A 9 -6.94 2.08 -28.34
C LEU A 9 -8.24 1.33 -28.06
N ALA A 10 -8.18 0.24 -27.30
CA ALA A 10 -9.35 -0.44 -26.75
C ALA A 10 -9.84 0.33 -25.51
N GLY A 11 -10.75 1.27 -25.74
CA GLY A 11 -11.51 1.92 -24.67
C GLY A 11 -12.58 0.97 -24.15
N VAL A 12 -12.53 0.62 -22.87
CA VAL A 12 -13.64 -0.05 -22.18
C VAL A 12 -14.69 1.00 -21.87
N VAL A 13 -15.71 1.08 -22.69
CA VAL A 13 -16.93 1.85 -22.45
C VAL A 13 -17.89 0.92 -21.67
N VAL A 14 -18.14 1.23 -20.41
CA VAL A 14 -19.24 0.62 -19.65
C VAL A 14 -20.52 1.29 -20.12
N ALA A 15 -21.27 0.62 -21.00
CA ALA A 15 -22.59 1.04 -21.42
C ALA A 15 -23.63 0.65 -20.37
N LEU A 16 -24.21 1.63 -19.67
CA LEU A 16 -25.48 1.47 -18.93
C LEU A 16 -26.61 1.38 -19.96
N ALA A 17 -27.11 0.18 -20.20
CA ALA A 17 -28.33 -0.01 -20.94
C ALA A 17 -29.55 0.15 -20.01
N ALA A 18 -30.21 1.31 -20.10
CA ALA A 18 -31.56 1.49 -19.58
C ALA A 18 -32.56 0.86 -20.55
N THR A 19 -33.05 -0.32 -20.23
CA THR A 19 -34.20 -0.90 -20.95
C THR A 19 -35.49 -0.57 -20.23
N THR A 20 -36.24 0.40 -20.77
CA THR A 20 -37.66 0.57 -20.53
C THR A 20 -38.43 -0.56 -21.20
N GLY A 21 -38.94 -1.49 -20.45
CA GLY A 21 -39.81 -2.57 -20.91
C GLY A 21 -41.16 -2.51 -20.21
N ALA A 22 -42.20 -2.39 -21.06
CA ALA A 22 -43.58 -2.14 -20.72
C ALA A 22 -44.24 -3.22 -19.81
N ALA A 23 -45.22 -2.74 -19.08
CA ALA A 23 -46.10 -3.43 -18.18
C ALA A 23 -46.76 -4.70 -18.79
N TRP A 24 -46.60 -5.81 -18.07
CA TRP A 24 -47.58 -6.89 -18.07
C TRP A 24 -48.01 -7.14 -16.61
N LEU A 25 -49.20 -6.70 -16.29
CA LEU A 25 -49.90 -6.98 -15.05
C LEU A 25 -50.26 -8.47 -15.04
N HIS A 26 -49.42 -9.28 -14.44
CA HIS A 26 -49.83 -10.55 -13.88
C HIS A 26 -49.83 -10.42 -12.37
N GLU A 27 -51.03 -10.42 -11.83
CA GLU A 27 -51.33 -10.50 -10.41
C GLU A 27 -50.86 -11.83 -9.85
N VAL A 28 -49.55 -11.95 -9.61
CA VAL A 28 -48.99 -13.08 -8.87
C VAL A 28 -49.17 -12.77 -7.38
N ARG A 29 -50.12 -13.41 -6.75
CA ARG A 29 -50.27 -13.51 -5.31
C ARG A 29 -48.96 -13.99 -4.72
N THR A 30 -48.09 -13.08 -4.31
CA THR A 30 -46.87 -13.41 -3.56
C THR A 30 -47.28 -13.91 -2.18
N PRO A 31 -46.85 -15.10 -1.76
CA PRO A 31 -47.04 -15.53 -0.37
C PRO A 31 -46.27 -14.54 0.56
N PRO A 32 -46.72 -14.39 1.78
CA PRO A 32 -46.08 -13.48 2.72
C PRO A 32 -44.60 -13.95 2.87
N VAL A 33 -43.66 -13.09 2.45
CA VAL A 33 -42.23 -13.26 2.72
C VAL A 33 -42.07 -13.12 4.23
N VAL A 34 -41.91 -14.23 4.93
CA VAL A 34 -41.42 -14.24 6.30
C VAL A 34 -40.00 -13.71 6.22
N GLN A 35 -39.83 -12.40 6.47
CA GLN A 35 -38.52 -11.82 6.66
C GLN A 35 -37.91 -12.54 7.87
N PRO A 36 -36.80 -13.29 7.69
CA PRO A 36 -36.05 -13.75 8.84
C PRO A 36 -35.62 -12.48 9.59
N ALA A 37 -35.95 -12.42 10.89
CA ALA A 37 -35.50 -11.35 11.75
C ALA A 37 -34.00 -11.17 11.52
N ALA A 38 -33.60 -10.02 10.96
CA ALA A 38 -32.21 -9.69 10.76
C ALA A 38 -31.57 -9.69 12.16
N GLN A 39 -30.93 -10.81 12.50
CA GLN A 39 -30.02 -10.83 13.63
C GLN A 39 -28.91 -9.85 13.26
N THR A 40 -28.98 -8.66 13.81
CA THR A 40 -27.86 -7.73 13.82
C THR A 40 -26.77 -8.42 14.63
N VAL A 41 -25.92 -9.20 13.94
CA VAL A 41 -24.69 -9.68 14.54
C VAL A 41 -23.88 -8.41 14.82
N ASP A 42 -23.72 -8.09 16.09
CA ASP A 42 -22.88 -6.98 16.53
C ASP A 42 -21.42 -7.38 16.22
N VAL A 43 -20.99 -7.05 15.01
CA VAL A 43 -19.62 -7.35 14.52
C VAL A 43 -18.56 -6.65 15.39
N ARG A 44 -18.94 -5.65 16.18
CA ARG A 44 -18.05 -4.96 17.13
C ARG A 44 -17.65 -5.84 18.33
N ALA A 45 -18.48 -6.80 18.71
CA ALA A 45 -18.23 -7.65 19.86
C ALA A 45 -17.19 -8.77 19.59
N ALA A 46 -16.71 -8.93 18.36
CA ALA A 46 -15.86 -10.04 17.95
C ALA A 46 -14.40 -9.66 17.63
N ILE A 47 -14.01 -8.40 17.77
CA ILE A 47 -12.59 -8.02 17.59
C ILE A 47 -11.91 -8.23 18.95
N PRO A 48 -11.00 -9.23 19.10
CA PRO A 48 -10.25 -9.39 20.32
C PRO A 48 -9.50 -8.07 20.62
N GLU A 49 -9.71 -7.49 21.79
CA GLU A 49 -8.84 -6.41 22.24
C GLU A 49 -7.41 -6.94 22.32
N LEU A 50 -6.52 -6.34 21.55
CA LEU A 50 -5.09 -6.65 21.69
C LEU A 50 -4.66 -6.28 23.10
N PRO A 51 -3.83 -7.12 23.77
CA PRO A 51 -3.34 -6.79 25.09
C PRO A 51 -2.60 -5.46 25.04
N ALA A 52 -2.81 -4.62 26.05
CA ALA A 52 -2.12 -3.34 26.16
C ALA A 52 -0.60 -3.58 26.22
N LEU A 53 0.15 -2.74 25.54
CA LEU A 53 1.61 -2.78 25.56
C LEU A 53 2.11 -2.47 26.97
N THR A 54 3.20 -3.11 27.38
CA THR A 54 3.93 -2.75 28.60
C THR A 54 4.63 -1.40 28.42
N GLY A 55 5.05 -0.76 29.52
CA GLY A 55 5.74 0.54 29.42
C GLY A 55 7.07 0.49 28.64
N GLU A 56 7.71 -0.68 28.53
CA GLU A 56 8.91 -0.85 27.68
C GLU A 56 8.52 -0.99 26.21
N GLU A 57 7.47 -1.75 25.93
CA GLU A 57 6.92 -1.91 24.58
C GLU A 57 6.34 -0.60 24.03
N GLU A 58 5.68 0.20 24.88
CA GLU A 58 5.18 1.54 24.51
C GLU A 58 6.31 2.49 24.14
N ARG A 59 7.42 2.48 24.89
CA ARG A 59 8.58 3.31 24.54
C ARG A 59 9.16 2.91 23.20
N PHE A 60 9.38 1.61 22.99
CA PHE A 60 9.86 1.10 21.70
C PHE A 60 8.90 1.46 20.56
N ALA A 61 7.60 1.27 20.75
CA ALA A 61 6.59 1.63 19.74
C ALA A 61 6.59 3.15 19.43
N THR A 62 6.80 3.99 20.45
CA THR A 62 6.91 5.45 20.28
C THR A 62 8.14 5.86 19.48
N ASP A 63 9.29 5.27 19.79
CA ASP A 63 10.55 5.54 19.08
C ASP A 63 10.47 5.08 17.62
N LEU A 64 9.90 3.90 17.39
CA LEU A 64 9.70 3.36 16.05
C LEU A 64 8.67 4.17 15.24
N TRP A 65 7.65 4.74 15.90
CA TRP A 65 6.63 5.56 15.26
C TRP A 65 7.19 6.76 14.51
N ALA A 66 8.22 7.39 15.05
CA ALA A 66 8.87 8.53 14.40
C ALA A 66 9.43 8.15 13.02
N VAL A 67 10.07 6.98 12.92
CA VAL A 67 10.58 6.44 11.65
C VAL A 67 9.42 5.98 10.76
N HIS A 68 8.46 5.25 11.33
CA HIS A 68 7.33 4.67 10.60
C HIS A 68 6.52 5.72 9.83
N ARG A 69 6.23 6.83 10.46
CA ARG A 69 5.46 7.92 9.86
C ARG A 69 6.14 8.52 8.63
N GLU A 70 7.46 8.69 8.70
CA GLU A 70 8.23 9.23 7.59
C GLU A 70 8.47 8.16 6.50
N ALA A 71 8.69 6.90 6.89
CA ALA A 71 8.82 5.79 5.96
C ALA A 71 7.55 5.61 5.11
N THR A 72 6.36 5.67 5.73
CA THR A 72 5.08 5.60 5.02
C THR A 72 4.93 6.76 4.03
N ARG A 73 5.27 7.99 4.44
CA ARG A 73 5.21 9.16 3.55
C ARG A 73 6.17 9.02 2.36
N SER A 74 7.39 8.57 2.63
CA SER A 74 8.43 8.37 1.62
C SER A 74 8.09 7.26 0.64
N ALA A 75 7.48 6.16 1.10
CA ALA A 75 7.00 5.08 0.24
C ALA A 75 5.91 5.57 -0.73
N VAL A 76 4.94 6.34 -0.22
CA VAL A 76 3.91 6.97 -1.05
C VAL A 76 4.53 7.92 -2.08
N ALA A 77 5.50 8.75 -1.68
CA ALA A 77 6.20 9.66 -2.59
C ALA A 77 6.98 8.90 -3.67
N MET A 78 7.63 7.77 -3.32
CA MET A 78 8.34 6.89 -4.25
C MET A 78 7.38 6.28 -5.28
N SER A 79 6.24 5.74 -4.83
CA SER A 79 5.21 5.18 -5.71
C SER A 79 4.67 6.25 -6.68
N PHE A 80 4.37 7.46 -6.20
CA PHE A 80 3.92 8.56 -7.05
C PHE A 80 4.99 9.02 -8.04
N ALA A 81 6.27 9.03 -7.68
CA ALA A 81 7.35 9.35 -8.61
C ALA A 81 7.41 8.35 -9.77
N GLY A 82 7.25 7.05 -9.48
CA GLY A 82 7.19 6.00 -10.51
C GLY A 82 5.97 6.14 -11.43
N ILE A 83 4.78 6.42 -10.86
CA ILE A 83 3.56 6.67 -11.64
C ILE A 83 3.72 7.90 -12.55
N ALA A 84 4.21 9.02 -12.00
CA ALA A 84 4.43 10.24 -12.75
C ALA A 84 5.40 10.01 -13.93
N TYR A 85 6.50 9.26 -13.69
CA TYR A 85 7.41 8.88 -14.77
C TYR A 85 6.70 8.11 -15.90
N GLN A 86 5.83 7.16 -15.57
CA GLN A 86 5.13 6.33 -16.56
C GLN A 86 4.04 7.09 -17.33
N THR A 87 3.40 8.05 -16.69
CA THR A 87 2.20 8.75 -17.24
C THR A 87 2.49 10.11 -17.86
N GLU A 88 3.62 10.73 -17.53
CA GLU A 88 3.99 12.05 -18.04
C GLU A 88 5.02 11.93 -19.20
N ASN A 89 6.18 12.59 -19.04
CA ASN A 89 7.16 12.76 -20.10
C ASN A 89 8.28 11.70 -20.13
N ARG A 90 8.27 10.74 -19.20
CA ARG A 90 9.29 9.70 -19.03
C ARG A 90 10.71 10.28 -18.87
N ASP A 91 10.83 11.35 -18.13
CA ASP A 91 12.10 12.01 -17.84
C ASP A 91 12.83 11.27 -16.70
N ALA A 92 13.87 10.50 -17.06
CA ALA A 92 14.66 9.73 -16.12
C ALA A 92 15.46 10.63 -15.15
N HIS A 93 15.91 11.82 -15.60
CA HIS A 93 16.61 12.76 -14.73
C HIS A 93 15.67 13.33 -13.65
N ALA A 94 14.46 13.74 -14.04
CA ALA A 94 13.43 14.20 -13.10
C ALA A 94 13.02 13.08 -12.11
N LEU A 95 12.98 11.82 -12.55
CA LEU A 95 12.77 10.69 -11.66
C LEU A 95 13.92 10.54 -10.65
N ALA A 96 15.18 10.55 -11.12
CA ALA A 96 16.35 10.44 -10.24
C ALA A 96 16.32 11.53 -9.15
N GLN A 97 16.07 12.79 -9.50
CA GLN A 97 16.00 13.90 -8.54
C GLN A 97 14.93 13.68 -7.45
N LYS A 98 13.83 12.99 -7.77
CA LYS A 98 12.78 12.68 -6.79
C LYS A 98 13.15 11.47 -5.92
N ILE A 99 13.85 10.48 -6.48
CA ILE A 99 14.16 9.23 -5.78
C ILE A 99 15.42 9.34 -4.90
N GLU A 100 16.45 10.08 -5.31
CA GLU A 100 17.70 10.24 -4.53
C GLU A 100 17.48 10.58 -3.04
N PRO A 101 16.67 11.61 -2.69
CA PRO A 101 16.44 11.92 -1.28
C PRO A 101 15.64 10.83 -0.55
N LEU A 102 14.76 10.11 -1.24
CA LEU A 102 14.00 9.00 -0.66
C LEU A 102 14.90 7.77 -0.41
N ALA A 103 15.78 7.45 -1.36
CA ALA A 103 16.76 6.37 -1.21
C ALA A 103 17.68 6.63 -0.01
N LYS A 104 18.19 7.87 0.10
CA LYS A 104 18.98 8.28 1.26
C LYS A 104 18.20 8.10 2.56
N PHE A 105 16.95 8.57 2.59
CA PHE A 105 16.10 8.42 3.78
C PHE A 105 15.92 6.94 4.15
N PHE A 106 15.55 6.06 3.21
CA PHE A 106 15.33 4.65 3.49
C PHE A 106 16.59 3.97 3.99
N HIS A 107 17.74 4.27 3.41
CA HIS A 107 19.02 3.76 3.87
C HIS A 107 19.33 4.18 5.33
N ASP A 108 19.21 5.46 5.63
CA ASP A 108 19.46 6.00 6.97
C ASP A 108 18.46 5.43 7.99
N ALA A 109 17.18 5.31 7.61
CA ALA A 109 16.12 4.75 8.44
C ALA A 109 16.30 3.24 8.69
N GLU A 110 16.74 2.47 7.69
CA GLU A 110 17.07 1.06 7.86
C GLU A 110 18.19 0.88 8.91
N ILE A 111 19.25 1.66 8.82
CA ILE A 111 20.36 1.65 9.80
C ILE A 111 19.82 1.99 11.19
N GLN A 112 19.02 3.04 11.29
CA GLN A 112 18.44 3.48 12.57
C GLN A 112 17.57 2.37 13.20
N VAL A 113 16.64 1.80 12.43
CA VAL A 113 15.73 0.76 12.93
C VAL A 113 16.53 -0.49 13.33
N ARG A 114 17.50 -0.91 12.53
CA ARG A 114 18.37 -2.05 12.82
C ARG A 114 19.15 -1.88 14.12
N ALA A 115 19.50 -0.66 14.49
CA ALA A 115 20.20 -0.32 15.74
C ALA A 115 19.27 -0.23 16.96
N MET A 116 17.95 -0.22 16.77
CA MET A 116 16.99 -0.15 17.89
C MET A 116 17.00 -1.46 18.69
N SER A 117 16.95 -1.35 20.03
CA SER A 117 16.81 -2.49 20.92
C SER A 117 15.32 -2.77 21.17
N ALA A 118 14.81 -3.82 20.55
CA ALA A 118 13.43 -4.22 20.78
C ALA A 118 13.29 -5.07 22.06
N PRO A 119 12.19 -4.91 22.83
CA PRO A 119 11.84 -5.84 23.91
C PRO A 119 11.73 -7.27 23.37
N PRO A 120 12.06 -8.31 24.17
CA PRO A 120 12.02 -9.70 23.73
C PRO A 120 10.67 -10.13 23.11
N SER A 121 9.57 -9.64 23.66
CA SER A 121 8.21 -9.88 23.15
C SER A 121 7.96 -9.29 21.76
N LEU A 122 8.65 -8.21 21.39
CA LEU A 122 8.54 -7.53 20.10
C LEU A 122 9.69 -7.86 19.13
N ALA A 123 10.65 -8.70 19.51
CA ALA A 123 11.85 -8.99 18.71
C ALA A 123 11.52 -9.51 17.30
N ARG A 124 10.52 -10.41 17.17
CA ARG A 124 10.09 -10.92 15.87
C ARG A 124 9.48 -9.81 15.00
N MET A 125 8.68 -8.96 15.60
CA MET A 125 8.03 -7.84 14.91
C MET A 125 9.05 -6.80 14.47
N HIS A 126 10.02 -6.49 15.31
CA HIS A 126 11.15 -5.65 14.96
C HIS A 126 11.93 -6.21 13.77
N GLY A 127 12.22 -7.53 13.76
CA GLY A 127 12.86 -8.19 12.62
C GLY A 127 12.06 -8.02 11.32
N GLN A 128 10.74 -8.20 11.37
CA GLN A 128 9.87 -7.98 10.21
C GLN A 128 9.90 -6.51 9.73
N TYR A 129 9.96 -5.57 10.66
CA TYR A 129 10.08 -4.16 10.32
C TYR A 129 11.42 -3.83 9.67
N VAL A 130 12.53 -4.38 10.17
CA VAL A 130 13.87 -4.25 9.56
C VAL A 130 13.87 -4.80 8.13
N GLU A 131 13.25 -5.97 7.91
CA GLU A 131 13.12 -6.55 6.56
C GLU A 131 12.30 -5.66 5.62
N ALA A 132 11.20 -5.06 6.12
CA ALA A 132 10.40 -4.12 5.33
C ALA A 132 11.20 -2.87 4.96
N MET A 133 12.00 -2.32 5.87
CA MET A 133 12.88 -1.17 5.57
C MET A 133 13.93 -1.53 4.51
N ALA A 134 14.54 -2.70 4.60
CA ALA A 134 15.49 -3.18 3.58
C ALA A 134 14.85 -3.33 2.20
N LEU A 135 13.57 -3.75 2.13
CA LEU A 135 12.83 -3.81 0.88
C LEU A 135 12.59 -2.42 0.28
N TYR A 136 12.26 -1.41 1.09
CA TYR A 136 12.15 -0.03 0.60
C TYR A 136 13.48 0.53 0.12
N THR A 137 14.57 0.28 0.84
CA THR A 137 15.93 0.65 0.41
C THR A 137 16.24 0.07 -0.96
N ASN A 138 16.05 -1.25 -1.12
CA ASN A 138 16.29 -1.93 -2.37
C ASN A 138 15.37 -1.44 -3.51
N ALA A 139 14.10 -1.15 -3.21
CA ALA A 139 13.17 -0.60 -4.20
C ALA A 139 13.63 0.75 -4.73
N ALA A 140 14.06 1.65 -3.84
CA ALA A 140 14.59 2.96 -4.23
C ALA A 140 15.88 2.84 -5.06
N ASP A 141 16.78 1.92 -4.69
CA ASP A 141 18.02 1.63 -5.42
C ASP A 141 17.73 1.10 -6.83
N GLU A 142 16.77 0.18 -7.00
CA GLU A 142 16.39 -0.30 -8.32
C GLU A 142 15.77 0.81 -9.18
N MET A 143 15.01 1.75 -8.60
CA MET A 143 14.52 2.92 -9.32
C MET A 143 15.67 3.85 -9.76
N LEU A 144 16.70 4.04 -8.94
CA LEU A 144 17.88 4.82 -9.34
C LEU A 144 18.66 4.13 -10.46
N LYS A 145 18.93 2.84 -10.35
CA LYS A 145 19.59 2.07 -11.41
C LYS A 145 18.81 2.13 -12.72
N PHE A 146 17.47 2.09 -12.64
CA PHE A 146 16.63 2.29 -13.82
C PHE A 146 16.92 3.62 -14.51
N THR A 147 17.15 4.70 -13.76
CA THR A 147 17.42 6.03 -14.36
C THR A 147 18.78 6.06 -15.09
N GLU A 148 19.68 5.12 -14.82
CA GLU A 148 21.00 4.97 -15.46
C GLU A 148 20.96 4.10 -16.71
N ASP A 149 20.23 2.96 -16.68
CA ASP A 149 20.28 1.94 -17.75
C ASP A 149 18.96 1.77 -18.52
N ALA A 150 17.89 2.41 -18.08
CA ALA A 150 16.56 2.34 -18.70
C ALA A 150 15.95 0.91 -18.79
N ASP A 151 16.43 -0.03 -17.94
CA ASP A 151 15.89 -1.39 -17.89
C ASP A 151 14.54 -1.41 -17.12
N LEU A 152 13.44 -1.53 -17.86
CA LEU A 152 12.08 -1.54 -17.28
C LEU A 152 11.86 -2.64 -16.24
N ARG A 153 12.62 -3.73 -16.28
CA ARG A 153 12.53 -4.80 -15.27
C ARG A 153 12.86 -4.29 -13.88
N ARG A 154 13.68 -3.26 -13.76
CA ARG A 154 14.02 -2.62 -12.48
C ARG A 154 12.82 -1.92 -11.85
N LEU A 155 12.00 -1.24 -12.66
CA LEU A 155 10.76 -0.61 -12.15
C LEU A 155 9.76 -1.66 -11.66
N ASP A 156 9.64 -2.78 -12.38
CA ASP A 156 8.77 -3.88 -11.96
C ASP A 156 9.26 -4.53 -10.65
N GLU A 157 10.57 -4.68 -10.50
CA GLU A 157 11.18 -5.21 -9.28
C GLU A 157 11.01 -4.23 -8.10
N ALA A 158 11.29 -2.94 -8.32
CA ALA A 158 11.08 -1.89 -7.34
C ALA A 158 9.63 -1.87 -6.84
N HIS A 159 8.66 -1.96 -7.77
CA HIS A 159 7.24 -2.00 -7.42
C HIS A 159 6.89 -3.22 -6.55
N ARG A 160 7.39 -4.42 -6.91
CA ARG A 160 7.13 -5.64 -6.10
C ARG A 160 7.69 -5.51 -4.69
N MET A 161 8.90 -4.95 -4.55
CA MET A 161 9.53 -4.73 -3.25
C MET A 161 8.77 -3.68 -2.43
N ASP A 162 8.36 -2.56 -3.03
CA ASP A 162 7.57 -1.50 -2.40
C ASP A 162 6.22 -2.04 -1.86
N VAL A 163 5.48 -2.79 -2.68
CA VAL A 163 4.20 -3.41 -2.28
C VAL A 163 4.41 -4.38 -1.11
N ARG A 164 5.43 -5.23 -1.16
CA ARG A 164 5.72 -6.17 -0.09
C ARG A 164 6.11 -5.46 1.19
N ALA A 165 7.00 -4.47 1.12
CA ALA A 165 7.39 -3.66 2.26
C ALA A 165 6.18 -2.98 2.92
N SER A 166 5.30 -2.39 2.11
CA SER A 166 4.06 -1.74 2.59
C SER A 166 3.16 -2.73 3.33
N GLN A 167 2.99 -3.95 2.82
CA GLN A 167 2.20 -5.00 3.48
C GLN A 167 2.81 -5.43 4.80
N ASP A 168 4.13 -5.58 4.87
CA ASP A 168 4.85 -5.96 6.10
C ASP A 168 4.75 -4.83 7.14
N MET A 169 4.92 -3.59 6.72
CA MET A 169 4.75 -2.40 7.56
C MET A 169 3.34 -2.27 8.14
N LEU A 170 2.31 -2.51 7.32
CA LEU A 170 0.92 -2.49 7.78
C LEU A 170 0.67 -3.53 8.87
N ARG A 171 1.17 -4.77 8.70
CA ARG A 171 1.03 -5.83 9.70
C ARG A 171 1.65 -5.47 11.05
N VAL A 172 2.82 -4.84 11.02
CA VAL A 172 3.46 -4.34 12.25
C VAL A 172 2.66 -3.20 12.86
N GLY A 173 2.17 -2.29 12.03
CA GLY A 173 1.38 -1.14 12.45
C GLY A 173 0.05 -1.52 13.10
N GLU A 174 -0.63 -2.54 12.62
CA GLU A 174 -1.88 -3.05 13.21
C GLU A 174 -1.71 -3.53 14.65
N VAL A 175 -0.52 -4.01 14.99
CA VAL A 175 -0.21 -4.49 16.35
C VAL A 175 0.28 -3.37 17.25
N LEU A 176 1.22 -2.54 16.78
CA LEU A 176 1.84 -1.51 17.60
C LEU A 176 0.95 -0.26 17.75
N TRP A 177 0.17 0.07 16.72
CA TRP A 177 -0.66 1.29 16.69
C TRP A 177 -2.07 1.00 16.17
N PRO A 178 -2.85 0.16 16.88
CA PRO A 178 -4.17 -0.23 16.41
C PRO A 178 -5.08 0.99 16.21
N GLY A 179 -5.68 1.07 15.04
CA GLY A 179 -6.57 2.18 14.69
C GLY A 179 -5.94 3.38 14.00
N GLN A 180 -4.62 3.47 13.89
CA GLN A 180 -3.95 4.57 13.17
C GLN A 180 -4.10 4.45 11.65
N TYR A 181 -4.42 3.25 11.16
CA TYR A 181 -4.59 2.96 9.73
C TYR A 181 -6.04 2.86 9.29
N LYS A 182 -7.00 3.23 10.14
CA LYS A 182 -8.40 3.29 9.72
C LYS A 182 -8.57 4.48 8.78
N PRO A 183 -9.02 4.28 7.54
CA PRO A 183 -9.40 5.39 6.68
C PRO A 183 -10.50 6.19 7.39
N HIS A 184 -10.33 7.49 7.47
CA HIS A 184 -11.29 8.43 8.05
C HIS A 184 -12.39 8.74 7.05
#